data_54a5a6d33c1d0a6b0f193ea92871b64c
#
_entry.id   54a5a6d33c1d0a6b0f193ea92871b64c
#
_cell.length_a   1.000
_cell.length_b   1.000
_cell.length_c   1.000
_cell.angle_alpha   90.00
_cell.angle_beta   90.00
_cell.angle_gamma   90.00
#
_symmetry.space_group_name_H-M   'P 1'
#
loop_
_entity.id
_entity.type
_entity.pdbx_description
1 polymer ?
#
loop_
_entity_poly.entity_id
_entity_poly.type
_entity_poly.pdbx_seq_one_letter_code
_entity_poly.pdbx_strand_id
1 'polypeptide(L)'
;MKKKIFKLLALACLTSVMLIGCSTKGSESNNGSSAETVTVMDVRGEVAIPKNPERIVDLSGNSDILSILGYKVIGTANSDAYDYTKFPSYLEETLKGAEILGYSMQDTMDVEAVMNLNPDLIVISTVQEKMYDQLSKIAPTVMIQLEA
;
A
#
# COMPACT_ATOMS: atom_id res chain seq x y z
N MET A 1 60.62 21.19 49.00
CA MET A 1 61.84 20.52 48.52
C MET A 1 61.44 19.60 47.38
N LYS A 2 61.98 20.00 46.29
CA LYS A 2 62.67 19.13 45.31
C LYS A 2 61.84 18.05 44.66
N LYS A 3 61.53 18.28 43.40
CA LYS A 3 62.25 17.77 42.22
C LYS A 3 61.66 16.40 41.83
N LYS A 4 61.43 16.05 40.64
CA LYS A 4 61.79 16.38 39.26
C LYS A 4 60.91 15.46 38.40
N ILE A 5 60.31 15.95 37.36
CA ILE A 5 60.72 15.75 35.98
C ILE A 5 61.01 14.28 35.61
N PHE A 6 60.20 13.77 34.69
CA PHE A 6 60.65 13.05 33.49
C PHE A 6 59.39 12.82 32.62
N LYS A 7 59.17 13.52 31.60
CA LYS A 7 59.64 13.42 30.24
C LYS A 7 59.89 12.01 29.77
N LEU A 8 59.01 11.57 28.92
CA LEU A 8 59.26 10.83 27.68
C LEU A 8 57.87 10.56 27.09
N LEU A 9 57.46 11.19 26.04
CA LEU A 9 57.91 11.12 24.66
C LEU A 9 57.95 9.67 24.15
N ALA A 10 56.86 9.28 23.54
CA ALA A 10 56.76 8.33 22.46
C ALA A 10 55.40 8.65 21.82
N LEU A 11 55.35 9.39 20.82
CA LEU A 11 55.75 9.26 19.42
C LEU A 11 55.14 7.97 18.79
N ALA A 12 54.39 8.21 17.76
CA ALA A 12 53.89 7.30 16.76
C ALA A 12 52.56 6.65 17.12
N CYS A 13 51.58 6.73 16.37
CA CYS A 13 51.39 6.64 14.94
C CYS A 13 50.07 7.26 14.54
N LEU A 14 50.16 8.20 13.68
CA LEU A 14 49.10 8.51 12.74
C LEU A 14 48.79 7.25 11.96
N THR A 15 47.59 6.72 12.13
CA THR A 15 46.91 5.98 11.08
C THR A 15 45.50 6.53 10.98
N SER A 16 45.37 7.52 10.15
CA SER A 16 44.10 8.02 9.67
C SER A 16 43.47 6.95 8.80
N VAL A 17 42.59 6.16 9.36
CA VAL A 17 41.64 5.38 8.58
C VAL A 17 40.40 6.22 8.43
N MET A 18 40.29 6.92 7.33
CA MET A 18 39.05 7.48 6.85
C MET A 18 38.13 6.33 6.43
N LEU A 19 37.37 5.83 7.35
CA LEU A 19 36.17 5.08 7.03
C LEU A 19 35.09 6.12 6.72
N ILE A 20 34.88 6.33 5.43
CA ILE A 20 33.65 6.95 4.92
C ILE A 20 32.55 5.96 5.25
N GLY A 21 31.98 6.07 6.44
CA GLY A 21 30.77 5.40 6.82
C GLY A 21 29.61 6.08 6.10
N CYS A 22 29.07 5.45 5.07
CA CYS A 22 27.71 5.70 4.63
C CYS A 22 26.79 5.54 5.85
N SER A 23 26.31 6.66 6.33
CA SER A 23 25.29 6.71 7.37
C SER A 23 23.95 6.30 6.74
N THR A 24 23.73 5.00 6.58
CA THR A 24 22.39 4.47 6.49
C THR A 24 21.74 4.72 7.85
N LYS A 25 20.82 5.67 7.89
CA LYS A 25 19.91 5.83 9.00
C LYS A 25 19.20 4.50 9.20
N GLY A 26 19.66 3.74 10.16
CA GLY A 26 18.95 2.59 10.66
C GLY A 26 17.64 3.07 11.28
N SER A 27 16.56 2.79 10.62
CA SER A 27 15.24 2.86 11.20
C SER A 27 15.15 1.72 12.22
N GLU A 28 14.89 2.06 13.46
CA GLU A 28 14.70 1.12 14.54
C GLU A 28 13.59 0.13 14.16
N SER A 29 13.97 -1.13 14.19
CA SER A 29 13.07 -2.27 14.03
C SER A 29 12.08 -2.30 15.18
N ASN A 30 10.87 -1.79 14.94
CA ASN A 30 9.71 -2.22 15.68
C ASN A 30 9.32 -3.60 15.16
N ASN A 31 9.36 -4.57 16.03
CA ASN A 31 8.98 -5.97 15.83
C ASN A 31 7.46 -6.09 15.70
N GLY A 32 6.91 -5.55 14.60
CA GLY A 32 5.62 -5.92 14.03
C GLY A 32 5.95 -6.65 12.73
N SER A 33 5.33 -7.75 12.45
CA SER A 33 5.41 -8.46 11.17
C SER A 33 5.12 -7.46 10.04
N SER A 34 6.15 -6.82 9.51
CA SER A 34 6.00 -5.96 8.34
C SER A 34 5.71 -6.91 7.17
N ALA A 35 4.48 -6.88 6.68
CA ALA A 35 4.14 -7.58 5.46
C ALA A 35 5.15 -7.20 4.38
N GLU A 36 5.69 -8.20 3.68
CA GLU A 36 6.61 -7.97 2.57
C GLU A 36 5.88 -7.14 1.50
N THR A 37 6.50 -6.05 1.04
CA THR A 37 5.92 -5.16 0.04
C THR A 37 6.63 -5.28 -1.29
N VAL A 38 5.91 -5.00 -2.36
CA VAL A 38 6.43 -4.83 -3.72
C VAL A 38 6.04 -3.46 -4.23
N THR A 39 6.88 -2.88 -5.08
CA THR A 39 6.56 -1.62 -5.76
C THR A 39 5.93 -1.93 -7.10
N VAL A 40 4.79 -1.33 -7.37
CA VAL A 40 4.11 -1.39 -8.67
C VAL A 40 4.04 0.01 -9.27
N MET A 41 3.95 0.10 -10.58
CA MET A 41 3.73 1.34 -11.30
C MET A 41 2.25 1.46 -11.63
N ASP A 42 1.62 2.54 -11.20
CA ASP A 42 0.25 2.89 -11.57
C ASP A 42 0.21 4.18 -12.41
N VAL A 43 -0.97 4.73 -12.69
CA VAL A 43 -1.09 5.97 -13.50
C VAL A 43 -0.55 7.21 -12.79
N ARG A 44 -0.30 7.16 -11.50
CA ARG A 44 0.25 8.26 -10.69
C ARG A 44 1.75 8.11 -10.40
N GLY A 45 2.32 6.92 -10.64
CA GLY A 45 3.72 6.63 -10.40
C GLY A 45 3.93 5.35 -9.60
N GLU A 46 4.99 5.29 -8.80
CA GLU A 46 5.32 4.13 -7.99
C GLU A 46 4.50 4.07 -6.71
N VAL A 47 3.91 2.91 -6.45
CA VAL A 47 3.14 2.61 -5.23
C VAL A 47 3.68 1.33 -4.59
N ALA A 48 3.99 1.38 -3.30
CA ALA A 48 4.35 0.20 -2.53
C ALA A 48 3.07 -0.48 -2.02
N ILE A 49 2.87 -1.74 -2.38
CA ILE A 49 1.72 -2.54 -1.99
C ILE A 49 2.15 -3.83 -1.27
N PRO A 50 1.29 -4.46 -0.47
CA PRO A 50 1.57 -5.80 0.05
C PRO A 50 1.87 -6.78 -1.09
N LYS A 51 2.88 -7.61 -0.93
CA LYS A 51 3.22 -8.65 -1.92
C LYS A 51 2.10 -9.68 -2.08
N ASN A 52 1.41 -9.98 -0.99
CA ASN A 52 0.30 -10.91 -0.95
C ASN A 52 -0.89 -10.22 -0.24
N PRO A 53 -1.66 -9.38 -0.93
CA PRO A 53 -2.81 -8.73 -0.32
C PRO A 53 -3.91 -9.76 -0.02
N GLU A 54 -4.49 -9.70 1.18
CA GLU A 54 -5.53 -10.61 1.63
C GLU A 54 -6.90 -9.96 1.74
N ARG A 55 -6.93 -8.62 1.80
CA ARG A 55 -8.14 -7.83 2.04
C ARG A 55 -8.27 -6.72 1.02
N ILE A 56 -8.61 -7.11 -0.20
CA ILE A 56 -8.69 -6.18 -1.33
C ILE A 56 -10.07 -5.54 -1.39
N VAL A 57 -10.10 -4.22 -1.46
CA VAL A 57 -11.28 -3.44 -1.88
C VAL A 57 -11.04 -2.96 -3.31
N ASP A 58 -11.94 -3.33 -4.21
CA ASP A 58 -11.90 -2.92 -5.61
C ASP A 58 -13.06 -1.98 -5.95
N LEU A 59 -12.74 -0.73 -6.22
CA LEU A 59 -13.69 0.28 -6.68
C LEU A 59 -13.58 0.53 -8.20
N SER A 60 -12.62 -0.13 -8.85
CA SER A 60 -12.33 0.08 -10.27
C SER A 60 -13.30 -0.65 -11.21
N GLY A 61 -14.02 -1.65 -10.69
CA GLY A 61 -14.90 -2.50 -11.50
C GLY A 61 -14.23 -3.75 -12.08
N ASN A 62 -13.03 -4.12 -11.60
CA ASN A 62 -12.26 -5.27 -12.10
C ASN A 62 -12.22 -6.44 -11.09
N SER A 63 -13.21 -6.55 -10.21
CA SER A 63 -13.25 -7.58 -9.18
C SER A 63 -13.35 -9.00 -9.75
N ASP A 64 -13.93 -9.17 -10.93
CA ASP A 64 -13.96 -10.43 -11.66
C ASP A 64 -12.54 -10.85 -12.08
N ILE A 65 -11.75 -9.94 -12.61
CA ILE A 65 -10.35 -10.18 -13.02
C ILE A 65 -9.51 -10.55 -11.79
N LEU A 66 -9.65 -9.80 -10.69
CA LEU A 66 -8.95 -10.10 -9.45
C LEU A 66 -9.30 -11.49 -8.93
N SER A 67 -10.57 -11.86 -8.99
CA SER A 67 -11.04 -13.19 -8.56
C SER A 67 -10.51 -14.32 -9.46
N ILE A 68 -10.45 -14.11 -10.78
CA ILE A 68 -9.85 -15.05 -11.74
C ILE A 68 -8.36 -15.27 -11.45
N LEU A 69 -7.66 -14.22 -11.02
CA LEU A 69 -6.26 -14.28 -10.62
C LEU A 69 -6.05 -14.90 -9.23
N GLY A 70 -7.13 -15.29 -8.54
CA GLY A 70 -7.09 -15.96 -7.24
C GLY A 70 -7.05 -15.02 -6.04
N TYR A 71 -7.27 -13.73 -6.24
CA TYR A 71 -7.35 -12.77 -5.13
C TYR A 71 -8.74 -12.72 -4.52
N LYS A 72 -8.79 -12.54 -3.20
CA LYS A 72 -10.05 -12.36 -2.48
C LYS A 72 -10.41 -10.88 -2.41
N VAL A 73 -11.51 -10.51 -3.05
CA VAL A 73 -12.12 -9.18 -2.93
C VAL A 73 -13.12 -9.20 -1.78
N ILE A 74 -13.01 -8.25 -0.84
CA ILE A 74 -13.88 -8.15 0.34
C ILE A 74 -14.90 -7.02 0.23
N GLY A 75 -14.65 -6.05 -0.66
CA GLY A 75 -15.54 -4.94 -0.98
C GLY A 75 -15.36 -4.55 -2.43
N THR A 76 -16.45 -4.20 -3.11
CA THR A 76 -16.40 -4.00 -4.55
C THR A 76 -17.41 -2.95 -5.03
N ALA A 77 -17.06 -2.25 -6.10
CA ALA A 77 -17.99 -1.41 -6.85
C ALA A 77 -18.55 -2.10 -8.11
N ASN A 78 -18.45 -3.42 -8.22
CA ASN A 78 -19.08 -4.18 -9.30
C ASN A 78 -20.57 -4.47 -9.02
N SER A 79 -21.35 -3.47 -8.63
CA SER A 79 -22.79 -3.62 -8.55
C SER A 79 -23.44 -3.66 -9.93
N ASP A 80 -24.68 -4.12 -9.98
CA ASP A 80 -25.50 -3.99 -11.18
C ASP A 80 -25.73 -2.53 -11.54
N ALA A 81 -25.67 -2.19 -12.81
CA ALA A 81 -25.79 -0.81 -13.30
C ALA A 81 -27.19 -0.19 -13.07
N TYR A 82 -28.21 -1.02 -12.87
CA TYR A 82 -29.59 -0.60 -12.65
C TYR A 82 -30.07 -0.79 -11.21
N ASP A 83 -29.35 -1.63 -10.43
CA ASP A 83 -29.65 -1.87 -9.01
C ASP A 83 -28.34 -2.00 -8.20
N TYR A 84 -27.86 -0.90 -7.68
CA TYR A 84 -26.58 -0.84 -6.93
C TYR A 84 -26.58 -1.63 -5.62
N THR A 85 -27.65 -2.29 -5.28
CA THR A 85 -27.75 -3.16 -4.09
C THR A 85 -27.48 -4.63 -4.41
N LYS A 86 -27.25 -4.96 -5.65
CA LYS A 86 -27.05 -6.33 -6.14
C LYS A 86 -25.81 -6.46 -7.01
N PHE A 87 -25.30 -7.68 -7.08
CA PHE A 87 -24.34 -8.03 -8.10
C PHE A 87 -25.05 -8.32 -9.45
N PRO A 88 -24.39 -8.08 -10.57
CA PRO A 88 -24.80 -8.69 -11.83
C PRO A 88 -24.85 -10.21 -11.68
N SER A 89 -25.83 -10.87 -12.28
CA SER A 89 -26.07 -12.32 -12.11
C SER A 89 -24.83 -13.19 -12.40
N TYR A 90 -23.96 -12.75 -13.30
CA TYR A 90 -22.73 -13.47 -13.65
C TYR A 90 -21.60 -13.32 -12.61
N LEU A 91 -21.72 -12.39 -11.66
CA LEU A 91 -20.74 -12.15 -10.59
C LEU A 91 -21.20 -12.64 -9.21
N GLU A 92 -22.47 -13.01 -9.04
CA GLU A 92 -23.05 -13.36 -7.73
C GLU A 92 -22.24 -14.46 -7.01
N GLU A 93 -21.87 -15.53 -7.71
CA GLU A 93 -21.07 -16.61 -7.09
C GLU A 93 -19.59 -16.20 -6.92
N THR A 94 -19.03 -15.45 -7.86
CA THR A 94 -17.63 -15.03 -7.83
C THR A 94 -17.35 -14.05 -6.70
N LEU A 95 -18.27 -13.12 -6.45
CA LEU A 95 -18.15 -12.06 -5.44
C LEU A 95 -18.94 -12.37 -4.16
N LYS A 96 -19.33 -13.61 -3.98
CA LYS A 96 -20.09 -14.04 -2.81
C LYS A 96 -19.37 -13.71 -1.49
N GLY A 97 -20.01 -12.89 -0.67
CA GLY A 97 -19.48 -12.43 0.60
C GLY A 97 -18.64 -11.16 0.54
N ALA A 98 -18.45 -10.58 -0.65
CA ALA A 98 -17.94 -9.22 -0.76
C ALA A 98 -19.05 -8.21 -0.47
N GLU A 99 -18.71 -7.06 0.13
CA GLU A 99 -19.64 -5.96 0.35
C GLU A 99 -19.76 -5.11 -0.93
N ILE A 100 -20.98 -4.75 -1.30
CA ILE A 100 -21.25 -3.84 -2.40
C ILE A 100 -21.08 -2.41 -1.91
N LEU A 101 -20.09 -1.70 -2.49
CA LEU A 101 -19.74 -0.33 -2.11
C LEU A 101 -20.28 0.71 -3.09
N GLY A 102 -20.84 0.28 -4.21
CA GLY A 102 -21.40 1.15 -5.24
C GLY A 102 -21.22 0.58 -6.64
N TYR A 103 -21.31 1.48 -7.61
CA TYR A 103 -21.12 1.19 -9.03
C TYR A 103 -19.82 1.83 -9.54
N SER A 104 -18.99 1.08 -10.24
CA SER A 104 -17.64 1.48 -10.63
C SER A 104 -17.54 2.75 -11.51
N MET A 105 -18.64 3.17 -12.12
CA MET A 105 -18.68 4.42 -12.89
C MET A 105 -19.04 5.64 -12.03
N GLN A 106 -19.25 5.47 -10.73
CA GLN A 106 -19.43 6.58 -9.80
C GLN A 106 -18.05 7.16 -9.42
N ASP A 107 -17.94 8.49 -9.41
CA ASP A 107 -16.70 9.20 -9.06
C ASP A 107 -16.51 9.36 -7.55
N THR A 108 -17.53 9.05 -6.76
CA THR A 108 -17.51 9.09 -5.29
C THR A 108 -18.27 7.91 -4.70
N MET A 109 -17.73 7.39 -3.59
CA MET A 109 -18.31 6.29 -2.83
C MET A 109 -18.15 6.55 -1.33
N ASP A 110 -18.80 5.75 -0.50
CA ASP A 110 -18.72 5.88 0.95
C ASP A 110 -17.33 5.44 1.46
N VAL A 111 -16.50 6.42 1.83
CA VAL A 111 -15.15 6.19 2.36
C VAL A 111 -15.20 5.49 3.72
N GLU A 112 -16.25 5.73 4.54
CA GLU A 112 -16.41 5.06 5.85
C GLU A 112 -16.69 3.58 5.65
N ALA A 113 -17.50 3.22 4.68
CA ALA A 113 -17.75 1.82 4.34
C ALA A 113 -16.45 1.12 3.91
N VAL A 114 -15.63 1.76 3.07
CA VAL A 114 -14.30 1.26 2.69
C VAL A 114 -13.41 1.06 3.91
N MET A 115 -13.34 2.06 4.79
CA MET A 115 -12.50 2.02 5.99
C MET A 115 -12.93 0.90 6.95
N ASN A 116 -14.23 0.69 7.12
CA ASN A 116 -14.77 -0.35 8.02
C ASN A 116 -14.42 -1.77 7.57
N LEU A 117 -14.14 -1.97 6.30
CA LEU A 117 -13.65 -3.23 5.77
C LEU A 117 -12.19 -3.51 6.13
N ASN A 118 -11.46 -2.51 6.65
CA ASN A 118 -10.05 -2.63 7.01
C ASN A 118 -9.21 -3.31 5.91
N PRO A 119 -9.17 -2.73 4.69
CA PRO A 119 -8.44 -3.29 3.57
C PRO A 119 -6.91 -3.19 3.77
N ASP A 120 -6.18 -4.06 3.11
CA ASP A 120 -4.71 -3.98 2.98
C ASP A 120 -4.28 -3.52 1.58
N LEU A 121 -5.21 -3.50 0.62
CA LEU A 121 -5.04 -2.93 -0.71
C LEU A 121 -6.38 -2.37 -1.20
N ILE A 122 -6.33 -1.19 -1.81
CA ILE A 122 -7.46 -0.57 -2.51
C ILE A 122 -7.09 -0.41 -3.97
N VAL A 123 -7.98 -0.83 -4.86
CA VAL A 123 -7.85 -0.63 -6.31
C VAL A 123 -8.95 0.32 -6.78
N ILE A 124 -8.57 1.37 -7.47
CA ILE A 124 -9.48 2.34 -8.07
C ILE A 124 -9.17 2.52 -9.55
N SER A 125 -10.09 3.10 -10.29
CA SER A 125 -9.81 3.58 -11.64
C SER A 125 -9.66 5.10 -11.69
N THR A 126 -9.32 5.64 -12.83
CA THR A 126 -9.29 7.10 -13.06
C THR A 126 -10.65 7.78 -12.84
N VAL A 127 -11.76 7.04 -12.84
CA VAL A 127 -13.10 7.55 -12.48
C VAL A 127 -13.12 8.05 -11.04
N GLN A 128 -12.46 7.34 -10.11
CA GLN A 128 -12.41 7.66 -8.69
C GLN A 128 -11.18 8.51 -8.30
N GLU A 129 -10.50 9.14 -9.24
CA GLU A 129 -9.26 9.91 -8.97
C GLU A 129 -9.41 10.91 -7.82
N LYS A 130 -10.57 11.56 -7.71
CA LYS A 130 -10.86 12.53 -6.63
C LYS A 130 -10.82 11.94 -5.22
N MET A 131 -11.01 10.64 -5.10
CA MET A 131 -11.01 9.92 -3.83
C MET A 131 -9.62 9.44 -3.41
N TYR A 132 -8.63 9.47 -4.30
CA TYR A 132 -7.30 8.88 -4.07
C TYR A 132 -6.68 9.32 -2.75
N ASP A 133 -6.65 10.63 -2.46
CA ASP A 133 -6.01 11.18 -1.26
C ASP A 133 -6.71 10.79 0.05
N GLN A 134 -7.98 10.42 0.00
CA GLN A 134 -8.72 9.92 1.15
C GLN A 134 -8.48 8.43 1.32
N LEU A 135 -8.56 7.66 0.24
CA LEU A 135 -8.39 6.21 0.25
C LEU A 135 -6.96 5.79 0.59
N SER A 136 -5.96 6.52 0.10
CA SER A 136 -4.54 6.27 0.39
C SER A 136 -4.15 6.47 1.87
N LYS A 137 -5.00 7.12 2.67
CA LYS A 137 -4.84 7.20 4.13
C LYS A 137 -5.36 5.95 4.85
N ILE A 138 -6.19 5.16 4.20
CA ILE A 138 -6.75 3.91 4.74
C ILE A 138 -5.80 2.75 4.44
N ALA A 139 -5.42 2.58 3.19
CA ALA A 139 -4.53 1.52 2.74
C ALA A 139 -3.76 1.94 1.46
N PRO A 140 -2.69 1.23 1.09
CA PRO A 140 -2.07 1.38 -0.22
C PRO A 140 -3.13 1.35 -1.31
N THR A 141 -3.14 2.38 -2.16
CA THR A 141 -4.16 2.56 -3.19
C THR A 141 -3.50 2.60 -4.56
N VAL A 142 -3.91 1.71 -5.43
CA VAL A 142 -3.45 1.63 -6.83
C VAL A 142 -4.53 2.18 -7.74
N MET A 143 -4.17 3.09 -8.62
CA MET A 143 -5.07 3.65 -9.62
C MET A 143 -4.76 3.09 -11.01
N ILE A 144 -5.71 2.42 -11.59
CA ILE A 144 -5.59 1.90 -12.95
C ILE A 144 -6.26 2.84 -13.96
N GLN A 145 -5.73 2.84 -15.18
CA GLN A 145 -6.37 3.55 -16.30
C GLN A 145 -7.63 2.81 -16.70
N LEU A 146 -8.76 3.50 -16.71
CA LEU A 146 -9.94 3.00 -17.39
C LEU A 146 -9.78 3.32 -18.88
N GLU A 147 -9.64 2.29 -19.70
CA GLU A 147 -9.67 2.43 -21.15
C GLU A 147 -11.12 2.40 -21.62
N ALA A 148 -11.48 3.41 -22.43
CA ALA A 148 -12.82 3.55 -23.01
C ALA A 148 -12.90 2.87 -24.40
#